data_ce65cd339255d0023fd706afd5423247
#
_entry.id   ce65cd339255d0023fd706afd5423247
#
_cell.length_a   1.000
_cell.length_b   1.000
_cell.length_c   1.000
_cell.angle_alpha   90.00
_cell.angle_beta   90.00
_cell.angle_gamma   90.00
#
_symmetry.space_group_name_H-M   'P 1'
#
loop_
_entity.id
_entity.type
_entity.pdbx_description
1 polymer ?
#
loop_
_entity_poly.entity_id
_entity_poly.type
_entity_poly.pdbx_seq_one_letter_code
_entity_poly.pdbx_strand_id
1 'polypeptide(L)'
;MSLAPLSSNLGVSRAKHLLRRACFHYNKELLYTISGLNVDQAIDYLLQDNTVSYQEPYDPLPSDSPHGYWLSSDEYPPNIPNQGRKRGLLSQWWFYNMVNRNNLKDKLLFFLHTTFTISKGDVGASHYFYDHLRLLEFYSDGNLRELAKKITLDNAMLNYLDNTQNNANNPNENYAREFLELFTITKGEQIGEGDYTTYTEDDVIQAARVFSGFKTMLDRSIIDADTDIPMGRISVNQHDQGDKIFSHAFDNYELQAGTDQNSIMDELHEFVDMVFDKEATAKAYVEKLYRFFVKSEWSSADVTNI
;
A
#
# COMPACT_ATOMS: atom_id res chain seq x y z
N MET A 1 30.59 8.60 -5.39
CA MET A 1 30.29 8.57 -6.83
C MET A 1 29.36 9.73 -7.12
N SER A 2 29.53 10.45 -8.23
CA SER A 2 28.61 11.53 -8.59
C SER A 2 27.27 10.90 -9.03
N LEU A 3 26.16 11.40 -8.48
CA LEU A 3 24.79 11.09 -8.93
C LEU A 3 24.37 11.98 -10.11
N ALA A 4 25.32 12.54 -10.87
CA ALA A 4 25.00 13.32 -12.04
C ALA A 4 24.14 12.50 -13.03
N PRO A 5 22.99 13.02 -13.48
CA PRO A 5 22.12 12.33 -14.42
C PRO A 5 22.88 11.96 -15.71
N LEU A 6 22.61 10.78 -16.23
CA LEU A 6 23.13 10.37 -17.53
C LEU A 6 22.36 11.10 -18.63
N SER A 7 23.03 11.95 -19.41
CA SER A 7 22.41 12.74 -20.48
C SER A 7 22.36 12.04 -21.84
N SER A 8 23.12 10.94 -22.01
CA SER A 8 23.17 10.17 -23.26
C SER A 8 22.18 9.01 -23.26
N ASN A 9 21.91 8.42 -24.45
CA ASN A 9 21.15 7.18 -24.53
C ASN A 9 21.81 6.06 -23.73
N LEU A 10 20.99 5.17 -23.21
CA LEU A 10 21.42 4.11 -22.29
C LEU A 10 22.42 3.13 -22.92
N GLY A 11 22.21 2.75 -24.18
CA GLY A 11 22.90 1.62 -24.80
C GLY A 11 22.51 0.28 -24.15
N VAL A 12 22.87 -0.82 -24.78
CA VAL A 12 22.41 -2.17 -24.40
C VAL A 12 22.77 -2.55 -22.95
N SER A 13 23.96 -2.21 -22.48
CA SER A 13 24.44 -2.61 -21.16
C SER A 13 23.63 -1.94 -20.03
N ARG A 14 23.42 -0.63 -20.12
CA ARG A 14 22.65 0.13 -19.10
C ARG A 14 21.16 -0.15 -19.20
N ALA A 15 20.62 -0.31 -20.42
CA ALA A 15 19.22 -0.74 -20.61
C ALA A 15 18.96 -2.10 -19.98
N LYS A 16 19.87 -3.05 -20.13
CA LYS A 16 19.81 -4.36 -19.47
C LYS A 16 19.84 -4.24 -17.95
N HIS A 17 20.66 -3.34 -17.40
CA HIS A 17 20.72 -3.08 -15.97
C HIS A 17 19.41 -2.47 -15.48
N LEU A 18 18.89 -1.43 -16.15
CA LEU A 18 17.61 -0.80 -15.81
C LEU A 18 16.46 -1.81 -15.83
N LEU A 19 16.30 -2.57 -16.92
CA LEU A 19 15.21 -3.53 -17.06
C LEU A 19 15.24 -4.64 -16.00
N ARG A 20 16.41 -5.09 -15.56
CA ARG A 20 16.54 -6.06 -14.46
C ARG A 20 16.06 -5.51 -13.11
N ARG A 21 16.13 -4.18 -12.92
CA ARG A 21 15.67 -3.52 -11.71
C ARG A 21 14.20 -3.13 -11.81
N ALA A 22 13.79 -2.64 -12.99
CA ALA A 22 12.49 -2.03 -13.23
C ALA A 22 11.38 -3.04 -13.61
N CYS A 23 11.73 -4.22 -14.15
CA CYS A 23 10.75 -5.20 -14.62
C CYS A 23 11.00 -6.59 -14.02
N PHE A 24 9.95 -7.41 -13.92
CA PHE A 24 10.08 -8.83 -13.58
C PHE A 24 10.55 -9.66 -14.77
N HIS A 25 10.13 -9.29 -15.95
CA HIS A 25 10.53 -9.89 -17.22
C HIS A 25 10.73 -8.81 -18.28
N TYR A 26 11.54 -9.09 -19.31
CA TYR A 26 11.65 -8.30 -20.52
C TYR A 26 12.11 -9.18 -21.68
N ASN A 27 11.64 -8.87 -22.87
CA ASN A 27 12.04 -9.53 -24.10
C ASN A 27 13.17 -8.75 -24.84
N LYS A 28 13.64 -9.31 -25.94
CA LYS A 28 14.71 -8.72 -26.74
C LYS A 28 14.28 -7.40 -27.40
N GLU A 29 13.03 -7.30 -27.81
CA GLU A 29 12.48 -6.09 -28.45
C GLU A 29 12.50 -4.92 -27.47
N LEU A 30 11.94 -5.09 -26.26
CA LEU A 30 11.96 -4.08 -25.20
C LEU A 30 13.40 -3.65 -24.85
N LEU A 31 14.35 -4.60 -24.78
CA LEU A 31 15.76 -4.27 -24.51
C LEU A 31 16.33 -3.31 -25.57
N TYR A 32 16.09 -3.55 -26.86
CA TYR A 32 16.59 -2.67 -27.90
C TYR A 32 15.85 -1.33 -27.95
N THR A 33 14.54 -1.30 -27.70
CA THR A 33 13.77 -0.06 -27.56
C THR A 33 14.37 0.82 -26.47
N ILE A 34 14.51 0.29 -25.25
CA ILE A 34 15.06 1.01 -24.10
C ILE A 34 16.51 1.42 -24.32
N SER A 35 17.30 0.64 -25.04
CA SER A 35 18.71 0.98 -25.31
C SER A 35 18.88 2.22 -26.16
N GLY A 36 17.90 2.57 -26.99
CA GLY A 36 17.88 3.76 -27.85
C GLY A 36 17.39 5.03 -27.15
N LEU A 37 16.93 4.94 -25.90
CA LEU A 37 16.35 6.04 -25.13
C LEU A 37 17.35 6.59 -24.11
N ASN A 38 17.17 7.86 -23.69
CA ASN A 38 17.79 8.38 -22.48
C ASN A 38 17.03 7.87 -21.23
N VAL A 39 17.51 8.21 -20.02
CA VAL A 39 16.94 7.71 -18.76
C VAL A 39 15.48 8.11 -18.61
N ASP A 40 15.16 9.40 -18.79
CA ASP A 40 13.81 9.93 -18.58
C ASP A 40 12.81 9.29 -19.56
N GLN A 41 13.16 9.26 -20.84
CA GLN A 41 12.37 8.60 -21.88
C GLN A 41 12.16 7.10 -21.59
N ALA A 42 13.18 6.43 -21.05
CA ALA A 42 13.08 5.01 -20.72
C ALA A 42 12.14 4.76 -19.52
N ILE A 43 12.19 5.62 -18.50
CA ILE A 43 11.27 5.55 -17.35
C ILE A 43 9.84 5.86 -17.80
N ASP A 44 9.63 6.94 -18.56
CA ASP A 44 8.31 7.27 -19.10
C ASP A 44 7.71 6.12 -19.92
N TYR A 45 8.55 5.48 -20.76
CA TYR A 45 8.13 4.32 -21.54
C TYR A 45 7.69 3.14 -20.66
N LEU A 46 8.42 2.88 -19.56
CA LEU A 46 8.14 1.76 -18.66
C LEU A 46 6.97 2.04 -17.70
N LEU A 47 6.61 3.31 -17.49
CA LEU A 47 5.43 3.72 -16.72
C LEU A 47 4.14 3.76 -17.55
N GLN A 48 4.25 3.76 -18.88
CA GLN A 48 3.05 3.71 -19.73
C GLN A 48 2.26 2.42 -19.49
N ASP A 49 0.94 2.52 -19.51
CA ASP A 49 0.06 1.37 -19.53
C ASP A 49 0.16 0.67 -20.89
N ASN A 50 1.16 -0.19 -21.01
CA ASN A 50 1.26 -1.08 -22.15
C ASN A 50 0.12 -2.09 -22.04
N THR A 51 -0.93 -1.82 -22.76
CA THR A 51 -2.25 -2.43 -22.81
C THR A 51 -2.25 -3.96 -22.97
N VAL A 52 -1.79 -4.69 -21.98
CA VAL A 52 -2.36 -5.98 -21.71
C VAL A 52 -3.58 -5.69 -20.84
N SER A 53 -4.77 -5.74 -21.45
CA SER A 53 -6.05 -5.62 -20.73
C SER A 53 -5.98 -6.48 -19.47
N TYR A 54 -6.23 -5.86 -18.32
CA TYR A 54 -6.28 -6.53 -17.05
C TYR A 54 -7.49 -7.46 -17.05
N GLN A 55 -7.27 -8.72 -17.44
CA GLN A 55 -8.34 -9.71 -17.30
C GLN A 55 -8.44 -10.09 -15.84
N GLU A 56 -9.65 -10.10 -15.32
CA GLU A 56 -9.91 -10.57 -13.98
C GLU A 56 -9.43 -12.02 -13.78
N PRO A 57 -9.09 -12.39 -12.53
CA PRO A 57 -8.80 -13.79 -12.24
C PRO A 57 -9.96 -14.72 -12.59
N TYR A 58 -9.65 -15.86 -13.20
CA TYR A 58 -10.63 -16.81 -13.69
C TYR A 58 -10.52 -18.15 -12.94
N ASP A 59 -11.66 -18.65 -12.48
CA ASP A 59 -11.77 -19.98 -11.89
C ASP A 59 -12.29 -20.98 -12.92
N PRO A 60 -11.46 -21.92 -13.41
CA PRO A 60 -11.85 -22.87 -14.45
C PRO A 60 -12.69 -24.06 -13.95
N LEU A 61 -12.90 -24.21 -12.62
CA LEU A 61 -13.63 -25.37 -12.09
C LEU A 61 -15.14 -25.14 -12.06
N PRO A 62 -15.93 -25.83 -12.90
CA PRO A 62 -17.39 -25.69 -12.92
C PRO A 62 -18.09 -26.15 -11.64
N SER A 63 -17.43 -26.98 -10.82
CA SER A 63 -17.95 -27.45 -9.54
C SER A 63 -17.86 -26.40 -8.43
N ASP A 64 -17.05 -25.35 -8.61
CA ASP A 64 -16.98 -24.23 -7.67
C ASP A 64 -18.05 -23.21 -8.02
N SER A 65 -18.91 -22.88 -7.08
CA SER A 65 -19.89 -21.80 -7.25
C SER A 65 -19.54 -20.67 -6.28
N PRO A 66 -19.33 -19.41 -6.75
CA PRO A 66 -19.24 -19.02 -8.17
C PRO A 66 -17.93 -19.48 -8.82
N HIS A 67 -17.98 -19.83 -10.10
CA HIS A 67 -16.83 -20.12 -10.95
C HIS A 67 -16.73 -19.07 -12.08
N GLY A 68 -15.74 -19.20 -12.94
CA GLY A 68 -15.48 -18.21 -13.99
C GLY A 68 -14.89 -16.92 -13.41
N TYR A 69 -15.43 -15.78 -13.77
CA TYR A 69 -15.04 -14.46 -13.25
C TYR A 69 -15.81 -14.15 -11.95
N TRP A 70 -15.44 -14.78 -10.85
CA TRP A 70 -16.19 -14.72 -9.58
C TRP A 70 -16.19 -13.36 -8.90
N LEU A 71 -15.30 -12.43 -9.28
CA LEU A 71 -15.15 -11.12 -8.67
C LEU A 71 -16.12 -10.08 -9.23
N SER A 72 -16.59 -10.26 -10.47
CA SER A 72 -17.52 -9.38 -11.18
C SER A 72 -18.96 -9.88 -11.17
N SER A 73 -19.26 -10.99 -10.47
CA SER A 73 -20.63 -11.46 -10.40
C SER A 73 -21.49 -10.51 -9.54
N ASP A 74 -22.62 -10.06 -10.08
CA ASP A 74 -23.62 -9.23 -9.38
C ASP A 74 -24.19 -9.91 -8.12
N GLU A 75 -24.01 -11.22 -8.01
CA GLU A 75 -24.32 -12.03 -6.85
C GLU A 75 -23.03 -12.42 -6.12
N TYR A 76 -22.40 -11.47 -5.43
CA TYR A 76 -21.28 -11.81 -4.56
C TYR A 76 -21.83 -12.34 -3.22
N PRO A 77 -21.96 -13.68 -3.02
CA PRO A 77 -22.52 -14.19 -1.78
C PRO A 77 -21.50 -13.96 -0.65
N PRO A 78 -21.98 -13.58 0.55
CA PRO A 78 -21.11 -13.37 1.70
C PRO A 78 -20.28 -14.62 2.10
N ASN A 79 -20.68 -15.80 1.62
CA ASN A 79 -20.08 -17.09 1.93
C ASN A 79 -19.62 -17.82 0.64
N ILE A 80 -18.66 -17.27 -0.08
CA ILE A 80 -18.05 -17.97 -1.22
C ILE A 80 -17.24 -19.16 -0.70
N PRO A 81 -17.49 -20.38 -1.16
CA PRO A 81 -16.71 -21.55 -0.80
C PRO A 81 -15.29 -21.50 -1.38
N ASN A 82 -14.40 -22.34 -0.87
CA ASN A 82 -13.05 -22.56 -1.41
C ASN A 82 -12.16 -21.30 -1.43
N GLN A 83 -12.28 -20.43 -0.43
CA GLN A 83 -11.51 -19.18 -0.33
C GLN A 83 -9.99 -19.41 -0.43
N GLY A 84 -9.47 -20.48 0.16
CA GLY A 84 -8.05 -20.83 0.06
C GLY A 84 -7.60 -21.08 -1.39
N ARG A 85 -8.41 -21.79 -2.17
CA ARG A 85 -8.15 -22.02 -3.58
C ARG A 85 -8.26 -20.73 -4.40
N LYS A 86 -9.29 -19.91 -4.16
CA LYS A 86 -9.48 -18.64 -4.85
C LYS A 86 -8.33 -17.67 -4.59
N ARG A 87 -7.84 -17.56 -3.34
CA ARG A 87 -6.62 -16.80 -3.04
C ARG A 87 -5.37 -17.38 -3.73
N GLY A 88 -5.31 -18.69 -3.92
CA GLY A 88 -4.27 -19.35 -4.72
C GLY A 88 -4.31 -18.95 -6.20
N LEU A 89 -5.50 -18.91 -6.81
CA LEU A 89 -5.70 -18.43 -8.18
C LEU A 89 -5.32 -16.96 -8.35
N LEU A 90 -5.64 -16.11 -7.37
CA LEU A 90 -5.21 -14.70 -7.36
C LEU A 90 -3.69 -14.56 -7.35
N SER A 91 -2.98 -15.37 -6.56
CA SER A 91 -1.51 -15.34 -6.55
C SER A 91 -0.93 -15.77 -7.90
N GLN A 92 -1.53 -16.78 -8.57
CA GLN A 92 -1.10 -17.19 -9.91
C GLN A 92 -1.40 -16.11 -10.96
N TRP A 93 -2.57 -15.49 -10.89
CA TRP A 93 -2.96 -14.38 -11.74
C TRP A 93 -2.02 -13.17 -11.59
N TRP A 94 -1.68 -12.79 -10.36
CA TRP A 94 -0.73 -11.70 -10.11
C TRP A 94 0.66 -12.02 -10.67
N PHE A 95 1.16 -13.24 -10.41
CA PHE A 95 2.42 -13.70 -10.99
C PHE A 95 2.41 -13.70 -12.53
N TYR A 96 1.29 -14.14 -13.14
CA TYR A 96 1.11 -14.10 -14.58
C TYR A 96 1.23 -12.67 -15.13
N ASN A 97 0.61 -11.69 -14.48
CA ASN A 97 0.71 -10.30 -14.86
C ASN A 97 2.14 -9.77 -14.75
N MET A 98 2.85 -10.05 -13.65
CA MET A 98 4.25 -9.65 -13.44
C MET A 98 5.17 -10.11 -14.57
N VAL A 99 4.97 -11.29 -15.14
CA VAL A 99 5.83 -11.83 -16.19
C VAL A 99 5.41 -11.46 -17.61
N ASN A 100 4.21 -10.93 -17.80
CA ASN A 100 3.68 -10.63 -19.15
C ASN A 100 3.59 -9.13 -19.46
N ARG A 101 3.48 -8.26 -18.45
CA ARG A 101 3.25 -6.83 -18.69
C ARG A 101 4.52 -6.02 -19.01
N ASN A 102 5.69 -6.46 -18.63
CA ASN A 102 6.98 -5.82 -18.98
C ASN A 102 7.05 -4.32 -18.65
N ASN A 103 6.49 -3.89 -17.51
CA ASN A 103 6.45 -2.50 -17.10
C ASN A 103 7.04 -2.27 -15.69
N LEU A 104 7.28 -1.00 -15.36
CA LEU A 104 7.77 -0.59 -14.04
C LEU A 104 6.67 -0.65 -12.98
N LYS A 105 5.40 -0.44 -13.34
CA LYS A 105 4.27 -0.40 -12.40
C LYS A 105 4.14 -1.69 -11.59
N ASP A 106 4.37 -2.86 -12.20
CA ASP A 106 4.37 -4.14 -11.46
C ASP A 106 5.46 -4.22 -10.40
N LYS A 107 6.63 -3.63 -10.66
CA LYS A 107 7.68 -3.52 -9.64
C LYS A 107 7.34 -2.55 -8.53
N LEU A 108 6.71 -1.44 -8.86
CA LEU A 108 6.23 -0.46 -7.89
C LEU A 108 5.07 -1.05 -7.06
N LEU A 109 4.12 -1.73 -7.69
CA LEU A 109 3.07 -2.47 -6.97
C LEU A 109 3.69 -3.48 -5.99
N PHE A 110 4.66 -4.26 -6.43
CA PHE A 110 5.35 -5.21 -5.56
C PHE A 110 6.11 -4.51 -4.42
N PHE A 111 6.76 -3.38 -4.71
CA PHE A 111 7.37 -2.53 -3.68
C PHE A 111 6.34 -2.06 -2.65
N LEU A 112 5.20 -1.54 -3.09
CA LEU A 112 4.12 -1.13 -2.20
C LEU A 112 3.59 -2.31 -1.36
N HIS A 113 3.44 -3.49 -1.97
CA HIS A 113 3.03 -4.69 -1.24
C HIS A 113 4.08 -5.16 -0.22
N THR A 114 5.36 -4.86 -0.38
CA THR A 114 6.37 -5.10 0.66
C THR A 114 6.34 -4.08 1.80
N THR A 115 5.69 -2.95 1.59
CA THR A 115 5.48 -1.90 2.59
C THR A 115 4.14 -2.09 3.30
N PHE A 116 3.05 -2.15 2.55
CA PHE A 116 1.69 -2.40 3.05
C PHE A 116 1.37 -3.89 2.95
N THR A 117 2.17 -4.69 3.64
CA THR A 117 2.12 -6.16 3.55
C THR A 117 0.86 -6.73 4.17
N ILE A 118 0.28 -7.71 3.47
CA ILE A 118 -0.76 -8.60 4.00
C ILE A 118 -0.40 -10.06 3.72
N SER A 119 -0.85 -10.97 4.58
CA SER A 119 -0.78 -12.42 4.31
C SER A 119 -2.05 -12.89 3.61
N LYS A 120 -1.92 -13.49 2.45
CA LYS A 120 -3.08 -14.05 1.72
C LYS A 120 -3.86 -15.10 2.51
N GLY A 121 -3.24 -15.73 3.52
CA GLY A 121 -3.88 -16.69 4.40
C GLY A 121 -4.84 -16.02 5.39
N ASP A 122 -4.48 -14.83 5.84
CA ASP A 122 -5.08 -14.16 7.00
C ASP A 122 -6.02 -13.01 6.62
N VAL A 123 -6.11 -12.64 5.34
CA VAL A 123 -7.00 -11.56 4.86
C VAL A 123 -8.49 -11.94 4.85
N GLY A 124 -8.84 -13.19 5.14
CA GLY A 124 -10.23 -13.65 5.08
C GLY A 124 -10.68 -13.96 3.63
N ALA A 125 -11.45 -13.08 3.03
CA ALA A 125 -12.04 -13.31 1.72
C ALA A 125 -11.06 -13.08 0.56
N SER A 126 -11.21 -13.83 -0.53
CA SER A 126 -10.34 -13.72 -1.71
C SER A 126 -10.45 -12.36 -2.41
N HIS A 127 -11.65 -11.77 -2.44
CA HIS A 127 -11.86 -10.45 -3.01
C HIS A 127 -11.12 -9.35 -2.22
N TYR A 128 -10.96 -9.48 -0.91
CA TYR A 128 -10.14 -8.54 -0.13
C TYR A 128 -8.70 -8.51 -0.63
N PHE A 129 -8.13 -9.69 -0.91
CA PHE A 129 -6.79 -9.78 -1.49
C PHE A 129 -6.71 -9.15 -2.89
N TYR A 130 -7.73 -9.37 -3.72
CA TYR A 130 -7.81 -8.77 -5.05
C TYR A 130 -7.92 -7.24 -4.98
N ASP A 131 -8.84 -6.72 -4.18
CA ASP A 131 -9.09 -5.28 -4.03
C ASP A 131 -7.84 -4.56 -3.46
N HIS A 132 -7.15 -5.18 -2.52
CA HIS A 132 -5.86 -4.69 -2.02
C HIS A 132 -4.81 -4.55 -3.14
N LEU A 133 -4.63 -5.58 -3.97
CA LEU A 133 -3.69 -5.51 -5.08
C LEU A 133 -4.08 -4.42 -6.10
N ARG A 134 -5.39 -4.25 -6.35
CA ARG A 134 -5.90 -3.19 -7.22
C ARG A 134 -5.64 -1.79 -6.64
N LEU A 135 -5.80 -1.61 -5.33
CA LEU A 135 -5.48 -0.36 -4.65
C LEU A 135 -3.99 -0.01 -4.76
N LEU A 136 -3.12 -0.98 -4.51
CA LEU A 136 -1.67 -0.79 -4.67
C LEU A 136 -1.28 -0.54 -6.14
N GLU A 137 -1.97 -1.16 -7.10
CA GLU A 137 -1.75 -0.91 -8.53
C GLU A 137 -2.13 0.52 -8.91
N PHE A 138 -3.30 0.98 -8.45
CA PHE A 138 -3.79 2.34 -8.72
C PHE A 138 -2.78 3.40 -8.26
N TYR A 139 -2.17 3.19 -7.09
CA TYR A 139 -1.18 4.10 -6.52
C TYR A 139 0.27 3.73 -6.84
N SER A 140 0.54 2.79 -7.76
CA SER A 140 1.90 2.32 -8.03
C SER A 140 2.85 3.43 -8.51
N ASP A 141 2.34 4.39 -9.28
CA ASP A 141 3.04 5.61 -9.70
C ASP A 141 2.34 6.89 -9.18
N GLY A 142 1.50 6.74 -8.15
CA GLY A 142 0.70 7.80 -7.56
C GLY A 142 1.27 8.39 -6.27
N ASN A 143 0.40 9.04 -5.51
CA ASN A 143 0.74 9.71 -4.27
C ASN A 143 0.67 8.74 -3.08
N LEU A 144 1.80 8.52 -2.39
CA LEU A 144 1.89 7.62 -1.23
C LEU A 144 1.07 8.09 -0.02
N ARG A 145 0.92 9.41 0.17
CA ARG A 145 0.08 9.98 1.24
C ARG A 145 -1.39 9.62 1.00
N GLU A 146 -1.85 9.76 -0.23
CA GLU A 146 -3.23 9.39 -0.59
C GLU A 146 -3.44 7.86 -0.47
N LEU A 147 -2.46 7.05 -0.88
CA LEU A 147 -2.51 5.61 -0.61
C LEU A 147 -2.65 5.32 0.88
N ALA A 148 -1.89 6.00 1.75
CA ALA A 148 -1.95 5.78 3.19
C ALA A 148 -3.32 6.10 3.79
N LYS A 149 -4.03 7.11 3.28
CA LYS A 149 -5.43 7.40 3.63
C LYS A 149 -6.36 6.26 3.22
N LYS A 150 -6.24 5.78 1.98
CA LYS A 150 -7.11 4.73 1.42
C LYS A 150 -6.84 3.34 2.02
N ILE A 151 -5.58 3.02 2.32
CA ILE A 151 -5.21 1.70 2.86
C ILE A 151 -5.81 1.44 4.25
N THR A 152 -6.14 2.48 5.01
CA THR A 152 -6.85 2.37 6.29
C THR A 152 -8.25 1.80 6.14
N LEU A 153 -8.88 2.00 4.98
CA LEU A 153 -10.20 1.45 4.64
C LEU A 153 -10.12 0.22 3.73
N ASP A 154 -8.92 -0.25 3.40
CA ASP A 154 -8.75 -1.49 2.67
C ASP A 154 -9.20 -2.69 3.50
N ASN A 155 -10.16 -3.44 2.98
CA ASN A 155 -10.75 -4.57 3.70
C ASN A 155 -9.73 -5.66 4.08
N ALA A 156 -8.72 -5.89 3.25
CA ALA A 156 -7.67 -6.85 3.54
C ALA A 156 -6.81 -6.39 4.73
N MET A 157 -6.42 -5.13 4.73
CA MET A 157 -5.62 -4.53 5.80
C MET A 157 -6.39 -4.45 7.12
N LEU A 158 -7.66 -4.01 7.07
CA LEU A 158 -8.56 -3.99 8.24
C LEU A 158 -8.67 -5.38 8.90
N ASN A 159 -8.69 -6.43 8.10
CA ASN A 159 -8.78 -7.80 8.62
C ASN A 159 -7.43 -8.35 9.07
N TYR A 160 -6.36 -8.11 8.30
CA TYR A 160 -5.03 -8.65 8.54
C TYR A 160 -4.38 -8.12 9.84
N LEU A 161 -4.58 -6.83 10.14
CA LEU A 161 -4.07 -6.18 11.35
C LEU A 161 -5.13 -6.01 12.44
N ASP A 162 -6.24 -6.74 12.36
CA ASP A 162 -7.33 -6.76 13.34
C ASP A 162 -7.98 -5.39 13.61
N ASN A 163 -7.76 -4.39 12.73
CA ASN A 163 -8.33 -3.06 12.93
C ASN A 163 -9.87 -3.06 12.83
N THR A 164 -10.45 -4.05 12.15
CA THR A 164 -11.92 -4.25 12.16
C THR A 164 -12.48 -4.52 13.56
N GLN A 165 -11.65 -4.93 14.52
CA GLN A 165 -12.04 -5.13 15.92
C GLN A 165 -11.81 -3.88 16.78
N ASN A 166 -11.04 -2.92 16.29
CA ASN A 166 -10.72 -1.67 16.99
C ASN A 166 -12.00 -0.81 17.18
N ASN A 167 -12.26 -0.39 18.42
CA ASN A 167 -13.40 0.46 18.75
C ASN A 167 -13.10 1.29 20.00
N ALA A 168 -13.88 2.36 20.22
CA ALA A 168 -13.70 3.32 21.32
C ALA A 168 -13.63 2.69 22.73
N ASN A 169 -14.36 1.57 22.96
CA ASN A 169 -14.39 0.91 24.26
C ASN A 169 -13.25 -0.09 24.48
N ASN A 170 -12.62 -0.52 23.38
CA ASN A 170 -11.52 -1.48 23.38
C ASN A 170 -10.58 -1.14 22.23
N PRO A 171 -9.74 -0.10 22.39
CA PRO A 171 -8.77 0.29 21.37
C PRO A 171 -7.79 -0.86 21.06
N ASN A 172 -7.51 -1.08 19.79
CA ASN A 172 -6.54 -2.05 19.32
C ASN A 172 -5.38 -1.31 18.65
N GLU A 173 -4.22 -1.36 19.27
CA GLU A 173 -3.03 -0.63 18.83
C GLU A 173 -2.29 -1.29 17.66
N ASN A 174 -2.65 -2.51 17.27
CA ASN A 174 -1.86 -3.28 16.29
C ASN A 174 -1.71 -2.52 14.98
N TYR A 175 -2.82 -2.09 14.37
CA TYR A 175 -2.78 -1.31 13.13
C TYR A 175 -2.06 0.04 13.32
N ALA A 176 -2.31 0.72 14.42
CA ALA A 176 -1.69 2.02 14.71
C ALA A 176 -0.15 1.93 14.80
N ARG A 177 0.34 0.89 15.47
CA ARG A 177 1.77 0.63 15.60
C ARG A 177 2.40 0.32 14.25
N GLU A 178 1.79 -0.57 13.46
CA GLU A 178 2.28 -0.89 12.13
C GLU A 178 2.22 0.32 11.17
N PHE A 179 1.20 1.17 11.31
CA PHE A 179 1.09 2.40 10.53
C PHE A 179 2.27 3.35 10.80
N LEU A 180 2.62 3.57 12.07
CA LEU A 180 3.74 4.42 12.44
C LEU A 180 5.10 3.74 12.16
N GLU A 181 5.28 2.48 12.56
CA GLU A 181 6.58 1.80 12.51
C GLU A 181 6.95 1.26 11.13
N LEU A 182 6.00 0.67 10.39
CA LEU A 182 6.28 0.03 9.12
C LEU A 182 5.82 0.84 7.92
N PHE A 183 4.69 1.54 8.02
CA PHE A 183 4.12 2.20 6.85
C PHE A 183 4.61 3.63 6.68
N THR A 184 5.02 4.33 7.76
CA THR A 184 5.36 5.74 7.70
C THR A 184 6.72 6.07 8.34
N ILE A 185 6.72 6.69 9.55
CA ILE A 185 7.88 7.34 10.17
C ILE A 185 8.98 6.40 10.64
N THR A 186 8.71 5.12 10.75
CA THR A 186 9.59 4.08 11.33
C THR A 186 9.93 4.31 12.81
N LYS A 187 10.36 3.25 13.49
CA LYS A 187 10.77 3.32 14.88
C LYS A 187 12.18 3.94 14.97
N GLY A 188 12.25 5.11 15.59
CA GLY A 188 13.51 5.78 15.88
C GLY A 188 14.27 5.16 17.05
N GLU A 189 15.43 5.77 17.40
CA GLU A 189 16.17 5.38 18.60
C GLU A 189 15.33 5.66 19.85
N GLN A 190 15.39 4.75 20.83
CA GLN A 190 14.71 4.95 22.10
C GLN A 190 15.49 5.96 22.95
N ILE A 191 14.82 7.02 23.40
CA ILE A 191 15.40 8.11 24.21
C ILE A 191 14.88 8.11 25.65
N GLY A 192 13.81 7.37 25.92
CA GLY A 192 13.21 7.18 27.23
C GLY A 192 12.34 5.92 27.25
N GLU A 193 11.73 5.60 28.39
CA GLU A 193 10.77 4.50 28.49
C GLU A 193 9.51 4.86 27.67
N GLY A 194 9.22 4.09 26.62
CA GLY A 194 8.09 4.37 25.71
C GLY A 194 8.26 5.64 24.87
N ASP A 195 9.45 6.20 24.80
CA ASP A 195 9.76 7.44 24.06
C ASP A 195 10.86 7.17 23.03
N TYR A 196 10.54 7.42 21.76
CA TYR A 196 11.44 7.25 20.62
C TYR A 196 11.63 8.59 19.90
N THR A 197 12.67 8.71 19.12
CA THR A 197 12.95 9.95 18.38
C THR A 197 11.89 10.31 17.34
N THR A 198 11.01 9.39 16.98
CA THR A 198 9.98 9.57 15.92
C THR A 198 8.55 9.58 16.45
N TYR A 199 8.26 8.93 17.56
CA TYR A 199 6.94 8.87 18.22
C TYR A 199 7.10 8.38 19.66
N THR A 200 6.02 8.45 20.44
CA THR A 200 5.91 7.83 21.78
C THR A 200 4.88 6.71 21.79
N GLU A 201 4.89 5.86 22.83
CA GLU A 201 3.83 4.86 23.03
C GLU A 201 2.44 5.52 23.20
N ASP A 202 2.37 6.72 23.77
CA ASP A 202 1.11 7.47 23.85
C ASP A 202 0.61 7.88 22.46
N ASP A 203 1.50 8.18 21.50
CA ASP A 203 1.11 8.46 20.12
C ASP A 203 0.48 7.23 19.43
N VAL A 204 0.97 6.03 19.75
CA VAL A 204 0.35 4.78 19.26
C VAL A 204 -1.06 4.64 19.79
N ILE A 205 -1.29 4.95 21.08
CA ILE A 205 -2.63 4.95 21.68
C ILE A 205 -3.55 5.98 21.00
N GLN A 206 -3.06 7.22 20.76
CA GLN A 206 -3.85 8.24 20.08
C GLN A 206 -4.16 7.82 18.63
N ALA A 207 -3.19 7.27 17.90
CA ALA A 207 -3.40 6.75 16.56
C ALA A 207 -4.43 5.59 16.55
N ALA A 208 -4.40 4.68 17.54
CA ALA A 208 -5.40 3.63 17.67
C ALA A 208 -6.82 4.19 17.85
N ARG A 209 -6.97 5.31 18.57
CA ARG A 209 -8.25 6.03 18.73
C ARG A 209 -8.71 6.63 17.40
N VAL A 210 -7.80 7.23 16.60
CA VAL A 210 -8.10 7.70 15.23
C VAL A 210 -8.60 6.56 14.36
N PHE A 211 -7.95 5.40 14.43
CA PHE A 211 -8.29 4.23 13.60
C PHE A 211 -9.45 3.40 14.15
N SER A 212 -10.11 3.82 15.23
CA SER A 212 -11.25 3.10 15.78
C SER A 212 -12.50 3.24 14.90
N GLY A 213 -13.36 2.22 14.90
CA GLY A 213 -14.63 2.27 14.18
C GLY A 213 -14.57 1.95 12.69
N PHE A 214 -13.39 1.73 12.10
CA PHE A 214 -13.28 1.27 10.71
C PHE A 214 -13.54 -0.24 10.65
N LYS A 215 -14.41 -0.67 9.74
CA LYS A 215 -14.94 -2.04 9.65
C LYS A 215 -14.89 -2.58 8.23
N THR A 216 -14.65 -3.86 8.10
CA THR A 216 -14.73 -4.54 6.79
C THR A 216 -16.14 -4.53 6.22
N MET A 217 -16.25 -4.56 4.87
CA MET A 217 -17.50 -4.65 4.13
C MET A 217 -17.45 -5.85 3.19
N LEU A 218 -18.19 -6.91 3.55
CA LEU A 218 -18.05 -8.20 2.88
C LEU A 218 -18.70 -8.23 1.50
N ASP A 219 -19.80 -7.49 1.32
CA ASP A 219 -20.60 -7.48 0.09
C ASP A 219 -20.07 -6.51 -0.99
N ARG A 220 -18.94 -5.85 -0.76
CA ARG A 220 -18.32 -4.91 -1.68
C ARG A 220 -19.23 -3.75 -2.12
N SER A 221 -20.26 -3.43 -1.34
CA SER A 221 -21.27 -2.41 -1.70
C SER A 221 -20.78 -0.97 -1.55
N ILE A 222 -19.69 -0.74 -0.83
CA ILE A 222 -19.10 0.58 -0.66
C ILE A 222 -17.89 0.69 -1.57
N ILE A 223 -17.99 1.58 -2.56
CA ILE A 223 -16.96 1.82 -3.56
C ILE A 223 -16.32 3.19 -3.28
N ASP A 224 -15.01 3.23 -3.27
CA ASP A 224 -14.27 4.49 -3.19
C ASP A 224 -14.41 5.26 -4.50
N ALA A 225 -14.85 6.53 -4.41
CA ALA A 225 -15.16 7.34 -5.59
C ALA A 225 -13.93 7.74 -6.42
N ASP A 226 -12.73 7.76 -5.81
CA ASP A 226 -11.51 8.18 -6.49
C ASP A 226 -10.86 7.00 -7.24
N THR A 227 -10.97 5.80 -6.69
CA THR A 227 -10.26 4.61 -7.18
C THR A 227 -11.16 3.59 -7.89
N ASP A 228 -12.47 3.69 -7.71
CA ASP A 228 -13.49 2.70 -8.14
C ASP A 228 -13.21 1.29 -7.55
N ILE A 229 -12.64 1.25 -6.35
CA ILE A 229 -12.29 0.00 -5.64
C ILE A 229 -13.16 -0.15 -4.39
N PRO A 230 -13.66 -1.37 -4.11
CA PRO A 230 -14.41 -1.65 -2.89
C PRO A 230 -13.59 -1.40 -1.63
N MET A 231 -14.17 -0.71 -0.67
CA MET A 231 -13.55 -0.39 0.61
C MET A 231 -14.40 -0.79 1.82
N GLY A 232 -13.83 -0.67 3.01
CA GLY A 232 -14.51 -0.83 4.29
C GLY A 232 -15.50 0.31 4.57
N ARG A 233 -16.12 0.25 5.73
CA ARG A 233 -17.10 1.23 6.20
C ARG A 233 -16.68 1.86 7.53
N ILE A 234 -17.25 3.01 7.83
CA ILE A 234 -17.13 3.67 9.11
C ILE A 234 -18.35 3.33 9.99
N SER A 235 -18.09 2.92 11.23
CA SER A 235 -19.07 2.75 12.29
C SER A 235 -18.93 3.91 13.28
N VAL A 236 -19.67 4.97 13.08
CA VAL A 236 -19.62 6.19 13.90
C VAL A 236 -19.76 5.89 15.40
N ASN A 237 -20.68 4.97 15.78
CA ASN A 237 -20.90 4.59 17.17
C ASN A 237 -19.76 3.79 17.81
N GLN A 238 -18.80 3.32 17.00
CA GLN A 238 -17.63 2.57 17.47
C GLN A 238 -16.33 3.38 17.34
N HIS A 239 -16.41 4.56 16.73
CA HIS A 239 -15.31 5.49 16.66
C HIS A 239 -15.16 6.27 17.98
N ASP A 240 -13.91 6.55 18.37
CA ASP A 240 -13.61 7.37 19.54
C ASP A 240 -13.81 8.85 19.21
N GLN A 241 -14.82 9.46 19.80
CA GLN A 241 -15.26 10.84 19.57
C GLN A 241 -14.60 11.86 20.51
N GLY A 242 -13.52 11.51 21.20
CA GLY A 242 -12.72 12.46 22.00
C GLY A 242 -11.51 12.96 21.20
N ASP A 243 -11.14 14.22 21.39
CA ASP A 243 -9.95 14.80 20.78
C ASP A 243 -8.70 13.97 21.12
N LYS A 244 -7.74 13.94 20.19
CA LYS A 244 -6.50 13.19 20.31
C LYS A 244 -5.35 14.15 20.42
N ILE A 245 -4.55 14.03 21.49
CA ILE A 245 -3.39 14.89 21.75
C ILE A 245 -2.15 14.06 21.54
N PHE A 246 -1.40 14.39 20.52
CA PHE A 246 -0.13 13.75 20.17
C PHE A 246 1.03 14.39 20.96
N SER A 247 2.11 13.65 21.12
CA SER A 247 3.25 14.04 21.93
C SER A 247 4.11 15.15 21.30
N HIS A 248 5.20 15.48 21.97
CA HIS A 248 6.26 16.37 21.48
C HIS A 248 6.85 15.91 20.14
N ALA A 249 6.81 14.60 19.82
CA ALA A 249 7.26 14.09 18.54
C ALA A 249 6.40 14.60 17.37
N PHE A 250 5.17 15.00 17.65
CA PHE A 250 4.24 15.64 16.73
C PHE A 250 3.91 17.09 17.14
N ASP A 251 4.85 17.79 17.79
CA ASP A 251 4.73 19.18 18.19
C ASP A 251 3.54 19.46 19.12
N ASN A 252 3.12 18.46 19.91
CA ASN A 252 1.94 18.46 20.79
C ASN A 252 0.65 18.78 20.02
N TYR A 253 0.51 18.20 18.84
CA TYR A 253 -0.62 18.44 17.96
C TYR A 253 -1.92 17.94 18.57
N GLU A 254 -2.96 18.78 18.56
CA GLU A 254 -4.31 18.45 19.00
C GLU A 254 -5.20 18.22 17.77
N LEU A 255 -5.59 16.97 17.54
CA LEU A 255 -6.45 16.53 16.46
C LEU A 255 -7.90 16.49 16.94
N GLN A 256 -8.76 17.25 16.27
CA GLN A 256 -10.19 17.33 16.61
C GLN A 256 -10.91 16.06 16.22
N ALA A 257 -11.76 15.55 17.11
CA ALA A 257 -12.49 14.30 16.90
C ALA A 257 -13.62 14.44 15.89
N GLY A 258 -13.73 13.44 15.00
CA GLY A 258 -14.89 13.27 14.13
C GLY A 258 -16.08 12.67 14.87
N THR A 259 -17.30 13.16 14.60
CA THR A 259 -18.54 12.70 15.23
C THR A 259 -19.59 12.18 14.25
N ASP A 260 -19.30 12.27 12.95
CA ASP A 260 -20.08 11.70 11.85
C ASP A 260 -19.14 11.14 10.78
N GLN A 261 -19.68 10.50 9.73
CA GLN A 261 -18.85 9.84 8.72
C GLN A 261 -17.86 10.79 8.02
N ASN A 262 -18.28 12.02 7.72
CA ASN A 262 -17.43 12.97 7.00
C ASN A 262 -16.31 13.49 7.91
N SER A 263 -16.65 13.93 9.11
CA SER A 263 -15.68 14.46 10.08
C SER A 263 -14.70 13.39 10.57
N ILE A 264 -15.10 12.10 10.64
CA ILE A 264 -14.19 10.98 10.93
C ILE A 264 -13.20 10.77 9.75
N MET A 265 -13.66 10.95 8.51
CA MET A 265 -12.73 10.91 7.37
C MET A 265 -11.79 12.10 7.36
N ASP A 266 -12.27 13.30 7.72
CA ASP A 266 -11.43 14.50 7.83
C ASP A 266 -10.37 14.32 8.93
N GLU A 267 -10.75 13.78 10.09
CA GLU A 267 -9.82 13.41 11.17
C GLU A 267 -8.75 12.41 10.69
N LEU A 268 -9.16 11.35 9.99
CA LEU A 268 -8.21 10.39 9.41
C LEU A 268 -7.24 11.07 8.44
N HIS A 269 -7.75 11.92 7.55
CA HIS A 269 -6.93 12.61 6.56
C HIS A 269 -5.93 13.55 7.23
N GLU A 270 -6.37 14.32 8.22
CA GLU A 270 -5.53 15.23 8.99
C GLU A 270 -4.44 14.50 9.77
N PHE A 271 -4.76 13.35 10.39
CA PHE A 271 -3.78 12.49 11.03
C PHE A 271 -2.72 11.99 10.04
N VAL A 272 -3.15 11.45 8.89
CA VAL A 272 -2.21 10.98 7.87
C VAL A 272 -1.34 12.11 7.35
N ASP A 273 -1.91 13.29 7.12
CA ASP A 273 -1.18 14.46 6.67
C ASP A 273 -0.13 14.88 7.70
N MET A 274 -0.48 14.93 8.99
CA MET A 274 0.44 15.20 10.09
C MET A 274 1.64 14.24 10.10
N VAL A 275 1.40 12.93 9.92
CA VAL A 275 2.45 11.91 9.90
C VAL A 275 3.32 12.03 8.64
N PHE A 276 2.72 12.33 7.48
CA PHE A 276 3.45 12.47 6.22
C PHE A 276 4.23 13.79 6.10
N ASP A 277 3.88 14.80 6.88
CA ASP A 277 4.64 16.06 6.96
C ASP A 277 5.94 15.90 7.78
N LYS A 278 6.12 14.81 8.54
CA LYS A 278 7.37 14.52 9.22
C LYS A 278 8.46 14.11 8.22
N GLU A 279 9.63 14.73 8.33
CA GLU A 279 10.83 14.39 7.54
C GLU A 279 11.20 12.90 7.67
N ALA A 280 10.89 12.28 8.81
CA ALA A 280 11.11 10.87 9.08
C ALA A 280 10.39 9.97 8.08
N THR A 281 9.15 10.32 7.68
CA THR A 281 8.39 9.57 6.66
C THR A 281 9.10 9.64 5.30
N ALA A 282 9.51 10.81 4.86
CA ALA A 282 10.23 10.97 3.60
C ALA A 282 11.55 10.16 3.59
N LYS A 283 12.33 10.24 4.67
CA LYS A 283 13.58 9.47 4.85
C LYS A 283 13.32 7.96 4.79
N ALA A 284 12.27 7.49 5.47
CA ALA A 284 11.90 6.07 5.48
C ALA A 284 11.59 5.56 4.06
N TYR A 285 10.83 6.31 3.27
CA TYR A 285 10.51 5.91 1.90
C TYR A 285 11.71 5.99 0.96
N VAL A 286 12.58 7.00 1.09
CA VAL A 286 13.83 7.08 0.32
C VAL A 286 14.70 5.86 0.62
N GLU A 287 14.88 5.48 1.87
CA GLU A 287 15.64 4.29 2.25
C GLU A 287 15.02 3.00 1.67
N LYS A 288 13.70 2.82 1.80
CA LYS A 288 12.97 1.64 1.27
C LYS A 288 13.13 1.53 -0.24
N LEU A 289 12.93 2.64 -0.98
CA LEU A 289 13.09 2.69 -2.43
C LEU A 289 14.53 2.38 -2.85
N TYR A 290 15.51 2.97 -2.16
CA TYR A 290 16.91 2.71 -2.44
C TYR A 290 17.27 1.24 -2.22
N ARG A 291 16.85 0.65 -1.09
CA ARG A 291 17.08 -0.77 -0.79
C ARG A 291 16.43 -1.69 -1.81
N PHE A 292 15.26 -1.34 -2.30
CA PHE A 292 14.52 -2.15 -3.26
C PHE A 292 15.09 -2.05 -4.69
N PHE A 293 15.38 -0.85 -5.17
CA PHE A 293 15.77 -0.64 -6.57
C PHE A 293 17.28 -0.54 -6.80
N VAL A 294 18.09 -0.15 -5.81
CA VAL A 294 19.50 0.13 -5.99
C VAL A 294 20.38 -0.94 -5.34
N LYS A 295 20.41 -1.03 -4.03
CA LYS A 295 21.20 -2.04 -3.31
C LYS A 295 20.57 -2.31 -1.93
N SER A 296 20.76 -3.53 -1.41
CA SER A 296 20.18 -3.98 -0.14
C SER A 296 20.77 -3.27 1.10
N GLU A 297 22.03 -2.80 1.00
CA GLU A 297 22.69 -2.10 2.10
C GLU A 297 22.49 -0.58 1.97
N TRP A 298 22.09 0.04 3.06
CA TRP A 298 21.98 1.48 3.23
C TRP A 298 23.10 1.96 4.15
N SER A 299 23.83 2.97 3.76
CA SER A 299 24.93 3.53 4.57
C SER A 299 24.81 5.04 4.72
N SER A 300 25.47 5.60 5.72
CA SER A 300 25.52 7.06 5.93
C SER A 300 26.06 7.82 4.72
N ALA A 301 26.93 7.19 3.92
CA ALA A 301 27.43 7.78 2.67
C ALA A 301 26.35 7.85 1.59
N ASP A 302 25.32 6.96 1.62
CA ASP A 302 24.20 6.99 0.69
C ASP A 302 23.26 8.14 1.04
N VAL A 303 23.02 8.41 2.33
CA VAL A 303 22.20 9.55 2.82
C VAL A 303 22.73 10.89 2.32
N THR A 304 24.06 11.06 2.27
CA THR A 304 24.68 12.33 1.87
C THR A 304 24.58 12.58 0.35
N ASN A 305 24.27 11.55 -0.44
CA ASN A 305 24.24 11.60 -1.90
C ASN A 305 22.80 11.61 -2.50
N ILE A 306 21.77 11.55 -1.69
CA ILE A 306 20.35 11.62 -2.07
C ILE A 306 19.70 12.85 -1.44
#